data_8abc676a561c10ecee6e0f979446c9b9
#
_entry.id   8abc676a561c10ecee6e0f979446c9b9
#
_cell.length_a   1.000
_cell.length_b   1.000
_cell.length_c   1.000
_cell.angle_alpha   90.00
_cell.angle_beta   90.00
_cell.angle_gamma   90.00
#
_symmetry.space_group_name_H-M   'P 1'
#
loop_
_entity.id
_entity.type
_entity.pdbx_description
1 polymer ?
#
loop_
_entity_poly.entity_id
_entity_poly.type
_entity_poly.pdbx_seq_one_letter_code
_entity_poly.pdbx_strand_id
1 'polypeptide(L)'
;MIPVDHSGVSAIFLFGSRAREDSRRGSDTDLLLIAPQSKPWHKSIGHLSMFFYPWKKLAEDARNGDLFVCHIVREAKPIFDPELQLDELRSLFRLRASYASEIQKALQLGWFIDRHAGALNAQVVVRRMIWCVRTILIARLAERGQPRFAPTELAAVAPESAAELLADRHRRRLDGSMRQRFRHFLIEEGGMPPLPGDATLEDYRAFFAQTNNRVALQTIQSGLLKLVNEDVYS
;
A
#
# COMPACT_ATOMS: atom_id res chain seq x y z
N MET A 1 -17.20 -29.54 -10.88
CA MET A 1 -15.98 -28.76 -11.19
C MET A 1 -16.38 -27.84 -12.32
N ILE A 2 -16.58 -26.56 -12.04
CA ILE A 2 -16.90 -25.56 -13.08
C ILE A 2 -15.58 -25.27 -13.79
N PRO A 3 -15.49 -25.45 -15.12
CA PRO A 3 -14.30 -25.05 -15.85
C PRO A 3 -14.15 -23.53 -15.71
N VAL A 4 -13.11 -23.07 -15.03
CA VAL A 4 -12.74 -21.66 -15.04
C VAL A 4 -12.20 -21.41 -16.45
N ASP A 5 -12.96 -20.64 -17.22
CA ASP A 5 -12.51 -20.17 -18.52
C ASP A 5 -11.31 -19.22 -18.30
N HIS A 6 -10.11 -19.73 -18.53
CA HIS A 6 -8.85 -19.01 -18.44
C HIS A 6 -8.58 -18.12 -19.66
N SER A 7 -9.56 -17.90 -20.54
CA SER A 7 -9.42 -17.23 -21.85
C SER A 7 -8.93 -15.77 -21.80
N GLY A 8 -8.30 -15.35 -20.74
CA GLY A 8 -7.75 -14.02 -20.59
C GLY A 8 -6.62 -13.85 -19.56
N VAL A 9 -6.31 -14.88 -18.78
CA VAL A 9 -5.23 -14.81 -17.77
C VAL A 9 -4.02 -15.60 -18.25
N SER A 10 -2.88 -14.92 -18.51
CA SER A 10 -1.65 -15.55 -18.98
C SER A 10 -0.77 -16.06 -17.83
N ALA A 11 -0.84 -15.45 -16.64
CA ALA A 11 -0.13 -15.93 -15.45
C ALA A 11 -0.84 -15.57 -14.16
N ILE A 12 -0.58 -16.32 -13.08
CA ILE A 12 -1.07 -16.11 -11.72
C ILE A 12 0.10 -16.29 -10.75
N PHE A 13 0.36 -15.26 -9.94
CA PHE A 13 1.40 -15.27 -8.92
C PHE A 13 0.81 -15.09 -7.54
N LEU A 14 1.22 -15.92 -6.56
CA LEU A 14 0.98 -15.71 -5.14
C LEU A 14 2.07 -14.79 -4.60
N PHE A 15 1.70 -13.75 -3.84
CA PHE A 15 2.68 -12.88 -3.16
C PHE A 15 2.23 -12.53 -1.75
N GLY A 16 3.01 -11.69 -1.05
CA GLY A 16 2.69 -11.27 0.32
C GLY A 16 2.93 -12.36 1.36
N SER A 17 2.22 -12.29 2.49
CA SER A 17 2.48 -13.14 3.66
C SER A 17 2.36 -14.65 3.40
N ARG A 18 1.46 -15.06 2.50
CA ARG A 18 1.30 -16.48 2.15
C ARG A 18 2.44 -16.99 1.26
N ALA A 19 2.98 -16.15 0.39
CA ALA A 19 4.16 -16.52 -0.40
C ALA A 19 5.42 -16.63 0.45
N ARG A 20 5.56 -15.79 1.48
CA ARG A 20 6.66 -15.83 2.46
C ARG A 20 6.52 -16.90 3.53
N GLU A 21 5.33 -17.53 3.66
CA GLU A 21 5.02 -18.51 4.70
C GLU A 21 5.00 -17.92 6.14
N ASP A 22 4.88 -16.59 6.26
CA ASP A 22 4.73 -15.86 7.53
C ASP A 22 3.26 -15.47 7.82
N SER A 23 2.32 -16.08 7.10
CA SER A 23 0.89 -15.82 7.22
C SER A 23 0.35 -16.29 8.58
N ARG A 24 -0.61 -15.51 9.14
CA ARG A 24 -1.35 -15.86 10.36
C ARG A 24 -2.77 -16.27 10.01
N ARG A 25 -3.48 -16.87 10.96
CA ARG A 25 -4.91 -17.16 10.82
C ARG A 25 -5.66 -15.84 10.51
N GLY A 26 -6.36 -15.80 9.36
CA GLY A 26 -7.05 -14.60 8.87
C GLY A 26 -6.22 -13.68 7.97
N SER A 27 -4.98 -14.05 7.61
CA SER A 27 -4.23 -13.34 6.57
C SER A 27 -4.88 -13.50 5.22
N ASP A 28 -4.87 -12.40 4.43
CA ASP A 28 -5.37 -12.42 3.06
C ASP A 28 -4.47 -13.27 2.14
N THR A 29 -5.05 -13.77 1.07
CA THR A 29 -4.34 -14.39 -0.05
C THR A 29 -4.21 -13.36 -1.15
N ASP A 30 -2.99 -12.89 -1.40
CA ASP A 30 -2.72 -11.88 -2.40
C ASP A 30 -2.28 -12.53 -3.71
N LEU A 31 -3.06 -12.33 -4.78
CA LEU A 31 -2.78 -12.84 -6.11
C LEU A 31 -2.55 -11.70 -7.10
N LEU A 32 -1.52 -11.81 -7.91
CA LEU A 32 -1.33 -11.02 -9.11
C LEU A 32 -1.71 -11.86 -10.33
N LEU A 33 -2.63 -11.36 -11.13
CA LEU A 33 -3.11 -11.98 -12.36
C LEU A 33 -2.67 -11.13 -13.56
N ILE A 34 -1.97 -11.75 -14.49
CA ILE A 34 -1.64 -11.11 -15.77
C ILE A 34 -2.78 -11.36 -16.74
N ALA A 35 -3.45 -10.30 -17.16
CA ALA A 35 -4.65 -10.40 -17.99
C ALA A 35 -4.76 -9.21 -18.97
N PRO A 36 -5.47 -9.36 -20.12
CA PRO A 36 -5.47 -8.41 -21.24
C PRO A 36 -6.42 -7.22 -21.02
N GLN A 37 -6.34 -6.54 -19.86
CA GLN A 37 -7.09 -5.30 -19.63
C GLN A 37 -6.27 -4.07 -19.97
N SER A 38 -6.93 -2.92 -20.10
CA SER A 38 -6.27 -1.65 -20.46
C SER A 38 -5.54 -0.98 -19.28
N LYS A 39 -5.99 -1.22 -18.04
CA LYS A 39 -5.45 -0.60 -16.82
C LYS A 39 -5.44 -1.58 -15.65
N PRO A 40 -4.47 -1.46 -14.73
CA PRO A 40 -4.49 -2.22 -13.48
C PRO A 40 -5.76 -1.94 -12.67
N TRP A 41 -6.30 -2.99 -12.05
CA TRP A 41 -7.40 -2.87 -11.10
C TRP A 41 -7.28 -3.94 -10.01
N HIS A 42 -8.01 -3.74 -8.91
CA HIS A 42 -7.95 -4.61 -7.74
C HIS A 42 -9.36 -4.99 -7.30
N LYS A 43 -9.53 -6.25 -6.88
CA LYS A 43 -10.76 -6.77 -6.30
C LYS A 43 -10.44 -7.61 -5.08
N SER A 44 -11.19 -7.37 -3.98
CA SER A 44 -11.14 -8.23 -2.79
C SER A 44 -12.47 -8.93 -2.59
N ILE A 45 -12.42 -10.22 -2.25
CA ILE A 45 -13.59 -11.05 -1.92
C ILE A 45 -13.20 -11.86 -0.67
N GLY A 46 -13.78 -11.54 0.49
CA GLY A 46 -13.38 -12.14 1.76
C GLY A 46 -11.89 -11.92 2.02
N HIS A 47 -11.13 -13.01 2.18
CA HIS A 47 -9.69 -13.00 2.37
C HIS A 47 -8.89 -13.19 1.07
N LEU A 48 -9.48 -12.99 -0.08
CA LEU A 48 -8.81 -13.05 -1.37
C LEU A 48 -8.68 -11.67 -1.97
N SER A 49 -7.44 -11.22 -2.17
CA SER A 49 -7.05 -9.97 -2.83
C SER A 49 -6.48 -10.28 -4.20
N MET A 50 -7.12 -9.82 -5.26
CA MET A 50 -6.71 -10.05 -6.64
C MET A 50 -6.32 -8.74 -7.31
N PHE A 51 -5.09 -8.70 -7.81
CA PHE A 51 -4.53 -7.58 -8.55
C PHE A 51 -4.41 -7.97 -10.02
N PHE A 52 -5.14 -7.31 -10.88
CA PHE A 52 -5.14 -7.58 -12.32
C PHE A 52 -4.26 -6.55 -13.02
N TYR A 53 -3.29 -7.02 -13.77
CA TYR A 53 -2.35 -6.18 -14.50
C TYR A 53 -2.19 -6.60 -15.95
N PRO A 54 -2.17 -5.65 -16.91
CA PRO A 54 -1.71 -5.94 -18.25
C PRO A 54 -0.19 -6.11 -18.23
N TRP A 55 0.32 -7.13 -18.94
CA TRP A 55 1.76 -7.41 -18.99
C TRP A 55 2.61 -6.19 -19.36
N LYS A 56 2.19 -5.45 -20.42
CA LYS A 56 2.89 -4.26 -20.88
C LYS A 56 3.11 -3.25 -19.75
N LYS A 57 2.08 -3.01 -18.93
CA LYS A 57 2.17 -2.06 -17.80
C LYS A 57 3.08 -2.59 -16.70
N LEU A 58 2.98 -3.88 -16.37
CA LEU A 58 3.81 -4.50 -15.35
C LEU A 58 5.30 -4.47 -15.74
N ALA A 59 5.62 -4.78 -17.00
CA ALA A 59 6.97 -4.73 -17.55
C ALA A 59 7.54 -3.29 -17.59
N GLU A 60 6.71 -2.30 -17.91
CA GLU A 60 7.09 -0.88 -17.83
C GLU A 60 7.40 -0.48 -16.39
N ASP A 61 6.53 -0.82 -15.43
CA ASP A 61 6.72 -0.53 -14.01
C ASP A 61 7.96 -1.23 -13.44
N ALA A 62 8.30 -2.43 -13.93
CA ALA A 62 9.54 -3.12 -13.58
C ALA A 62 10.78 -2.32 -13.99
N ARG A 63 10.83 -1.85 -15.24
CA ARG A 63 11.94 -1.03 -15.74
C ARG A 63 12.06 0.29 -15.00
N ASN A 64 10.93 0.85 -14.59
CA ASN A 64 10.83 2.09 -13.82
C ASN A 64 11.03 1.89 -12.30
N GLY A 65 11.32 0.69 -11.83
CA GLY A 65 11.60 0.40 -10.43
C GLY A 65 10.42 0.65 -9.49
N ASP A 66 9.19 0.37 -9.92
CA ASP A 66 8.00 0.54 -9.09
C ASP A 66 8.06 -0.34 -7.82
N LEU A 67 7.64 0.18 -6.66
CA LEU A 67 7.71 -0.54 -5.38
C LEU A 67 6.77 -1.74 -5.30
N PHE A 68 5.61 -1.70 -5.99
CA PHE A 68 4.73 -2.85 -6.04
C PHE A 68 5.37 -3.97 -6.87
N VAL A 69 5.96 -3.63 -8.01
CA VAL A 69 6.69 -4.61 -8.83
C VAL A 69 7.94 -5.12 -8.09
N CYS A 70 8.63 -4.26 -7.34
CA CYS A 70 9.72 -4.69 -6.45
C CYS A 70 9.26 -5.78 -5.48
N HIS A 71 8.08 -5.62 -4.88
CA HIS A 71 7.47 -6.62 -4.01
C HIS A 71 7.24 -7.95 -4.75
N ILE A 72 6.65 -7.88 -5.96
CA ILE A 72 6.37 -9.07 -6.78
C ILE A 72 7.66 -9.83 -7.13
N VAL A 73 8.67 -9.17 -7.71
CA VAL A 73 9.90 -9.86 -8.16
C VAL A 73 10.69 -10.47 -7.01
N ARG A 74 10.56 -9.94 -5.78
CA ARG A 74 11.26 -10.43 -4.59
C ARG A 74 10.57 -11.61 -3.92
N GLU A 75 9.25 -11.61 -3.87
CA GLU A 75 8.49 -12.53 -3.01
C GLU A 75 7.53 -13.45 -3.76
N ALA A 76 7.14 -13.12 -4.99
CA ALA A 76 6.11 -13.90 -5.66
C ALA A 76 6.57 -15.31 -6.02
N LYS A 77 5.63 -16.25 -5.83
CA LYS A 77 5.71 -17.65 -6.26
C LYS A 77 4.71 -17.88 -7.39
N PRO A 78 5.08 -18.51 -8.51
CA PRO A 78 4.16 -18.77 -9.60
C PRO A 78 3.16 -19.87 -9.18
N ILE A 79 1.87 -19.64 -9.43
CA ILE A 79 0.80 -20.64 -9.36
C ILE A 79 0.54 -21.18 -10.78
N PHE A 80 0.50 -20.28 -11.75
CA PHE A 80 0.34 -20.57 -13.17
C PHE A 80 1.20 -19.58 -13.95
N ASP A 81 2.18 -20.07 -14.72
CA ASP A 81 3.13 -19.23 -15.45
C ASP A 81 3.78 -20.01 -16.61
N PRO A 82 2.99 -20.42 -17.63
CA PRO A 82 3.49 -21.25 -18.72
C PRO A 82 4.53 -20.54 -19.61
N GLU A 83 4.54 -19.21 -19.62
CA GLU A 83 5.44 -18.39 -20.43
C GLU A 83 6.63 -17.82 -19.64
N LEU A 84 6.85 -18.26 -18.38
CA LEU A 84 7.92 -17.79 -17.50
C LEU A 84 7.96 -16.26 -17.32
N GLN A 85 6.77 -15.63 -17.26
CA GLN A 85 6.60 -14.19 -17.15
C GLN A 85 7.18 -13.63 -15.84
N LEU A 86 7.19 -14.42 -14.75
CA LEU A 86 7.80 -14.00 -13.49
C LEU A 86 9.33 -13.84 -13.62
N ASP A 87 9.99 -14.76 -14.32
CA ASP A 87 11.44 -14.69 -14.51
C ASP A 87 11.79 -13.56 -15.50
N GLU A 88 10.99 -13.36 -16.54
CA GLU A 88 11.12 -12.18 -17.40
C GLU A 88 10.96 -10.89 -16.60
N LEU A 89 9.94 -10.79 -15.74
CA LEU A 89 9.71 -9.63 -14.89
C LEU A 89 10.90 -9.35 -13.96
N ARG A 90 11.49 -10.39 -13.38
CA ARG A 90 12.71 -10.31 -12.55
C ARG A 90 13.89 -9.76 -13.36
N SER A 91 14.05 -10.20 -14.59
CA SER A 91 15.13 -9.75 -15.49
C SER A 91 15.00 -8.28 -15.89
N LEU A 92 13.76 -7.78 -16.02
CA LEU A 92 13.44 -6.40 -16.38
C LEU A 92 13.57 -5.43 -15.19
N PHE A 93 13.38 -5.90 -13.96
CA PHE A 93 13.29 -5.02 -12.80
C PHE A 93 14.63 -4.36 -12.47
N ARG A 94 14.58 -3.05 -12.19
CA ARG A 94 15.71 -2.25 -11.71
C ARG A 94 15.26 -1.34 -10.58
N LEU A 95 15.99 -1.35 -9.45
CA LEU A 95 15.77 -0.36 -8.40
C LEU A 95 16.09 1.04 -8.89
N ARG A 96 15.30 2.02 -8.45
CA ARG A 96 15.63 3.44 -8.66
C ARG A 96 16.64 3.91 -7.62
N ALA A 97 17.40 4.93 -7.97
CA ALA A 97 18.28 5.62 -7.03
C ALA A 97 17.49 6.40 -5.96
N SER A 98 16.27 6.83 -6.26
CA SER A 98 15.43 7.58 -5.33
C SER A 98 13.95 7.21 -5.44
N TYR A 99 13.29 7.13 -4.28
CA TYR A 99 11.86 6.96 -4.10
C TYR A 99 11.23 8.17 -3.36
N ALA A 100 11.86 9.33 -3.50
CA ALA A 100 11.41 10.57 -2.83
C ALA A 100 9.94 10.91 -3.11
N SER A 101 9.44 10.63 -4.34
CA SER A 101 8.03 10.86 -4.69
C SER A 101 7.07 10.00 -3.87
N GLU A 102 7.37 8.73 -3.67
CA GLU A 102 6.58 7.79 -2.88
C GLU A 102 6.59 8.18 -1.40
N ILE A 103 7.77 8.52 -0.88
CA ILE A 103 7.95 9.00 0.49
C ILE A 103 7.15 10.28 0.70
N GLN A 104 7.29 11.26 -0.19
CA GLN A 104 6.58 12.53 -0.10
C GLN A 104 5.05 12.35 -0.11
N LYS A 105 4.52 11.50 -0.99
CA LYS A 105 3.09 11.20 -1.04
C LYS A 105 2.59 10.50 0.23
N ALA A 106 3.40 9.59 0.79
CA ALA A 106 3.06 8.94 2.04
C ALA A 106 3.10 9.92 3.24
N LEU A 107 4.08 10.82 3.30
CA LEU A 107 4.16 11.89 4.30
C LEU A 107 2.96 12.84 4.21
N GLN A 108 2.60 13.29 3.01
CA GLN A 108 1.44 14.15 2.77
C GLN A 108 0.14 13.51 3.26
N LEU A 109 -0.09 12.24 2.92
CA LEU A 109 -1.23 11.47 3.42
C LEU A 109 -1.16 11.30 4.94
N GLY A 110 0.03 11.04 5.48
CA GLY A 110 0.25 10.89 6.91
C GLY A 110 -0.17 12.14 7.69
N TRP A 111 0.25 13.31 7.27
CA TRP A 111 -0.12 14.59 7.89
C TRP A 111 -1.61 14.90 7.76
N PHE A 112 -2.22 14.57 6.63
CA PHE A 112 -3.66 14.64 6.47
C PHE A 112 -4.40 13.77 7.50
N ILE A 113 -3.98 12.50 7.65
CA ILE A 113 -4.57 11.58 8.61
C ILE A 113 -4.37 12.08 10.04
N ASP A 114 -3.17 12.53 10.41
CA ASP A 114 -2.91 13.05 11.73
C ASP A 114 -3.83 14.23 12.08
N ARG A 115 -4.15 15.08 11.12
CA ARG A 115 -5.04 16.22 11.30
C ARG A 115 -6.52 15.84 11.35
N HIS A 116 -6.97 15.05 10.38
CA HIS A 116 -8.38 14.79 10.12
C HIS A 116 -8.86 13.41 10.60
N ALA A 117 -8.10 12.71 11.45
CA ALA A 117 -8.45 11.38 11.94
C ALA A 117 -9.87 11.31 12.55
N GLY A 118 -10.31 12.38 13.26
CA GLY A 118 -11.62 12.46 13.88
C GLY A 118 -12.80 12.56 12.90
N ALA A 119 -12.54 12.97 11.66
CA ALA A 119 -13.56 13.07 10.60
C ALA A 119 -13.62 11.82 9.70
N LEU A 120 -12.79 10.82 9.97
CA LEU A 120 -12.66 9.62 9.16
C LEU A 120 -12.99 8.35 9.97
N ASN A 121 -13.43 7.31 9.28
CA ASN A 121 -13.61 6.00 9.90
C ASN A 121 -12.30 5.48 10.51
N ALA A 122 -12.33 5.11 11.80
CA ALA A 122 -11.14 4.71 12.57
C ALA A 122 -10.35 3.54 11.93
N GLN A 123 -11.04 2.57 11.33
CA GLN A 123 -10.35 1.45 10.65
C GLN A 123 -9.62 1.90 9.39
N VAL A 124 -10.20 2.86 8.66
CA VAL A 124 -9.53 3.47 7.48
C VAL A 124 -8.30 4.23 7.95
N VAL A 125 -8.42 5.02 9.03
CA VAL A 125 -7.31 5.78 9.61
C VAL A 125 -6.15 4.85 9.97
N VAL A 126 -6.38 3.84 10.82
CA VAL A 126 -5.32 2.91 11.25
C VAL A 126 -4.66 2.21 10.06
N ARG A 127 -5.46 1.69 9.12
CA ARG A 127 -4.93 1.03 7.93
C ARG A 127 -4.05 1.96 7.09
N ARG A 128 -4.44 3.22 6.94
CA ARG A 128 -3.68 4.20 6.17
C ARG A 128 -2.44 4.72 6.90
N MET A 129 -2.48 4.85 8.22
CA MET A 129 -1.29 5.11 9.03
C MET A 129 -0.23 4.02 8.80
N ILE A 130 -0.61 2.75 8.93
CA ILE A 130 0.29 1.61 8.69
C ILE A 130 0.78 1.58 7.24
N TRP A 131 -0.07 1.91 6.27
CA TRP A 131 0.33 2.02 4.88
C TRP A 131 1.40 3.11 4.68
N CYS A 132 1.25 4.29 5.28
CA CYS A 132 2.25 5.37 5.21
C CYS A 132 3.59 4.91 5.79
N VAL A 133 3.58 4.35 7.01
CA VAL A 133 4.79 3.82 7.68
C VAL A 133 5.50 2.80 6.79
N ARG A 134 4.76 1.79 6.30
CA ARG A 134 5.33 0.75 5.44
C ARG A 134 5.89 1.33 4.14
N THR A 135 5.16 2.21 3.48
CA THR A 135 5.59 2.81 2.20
C THR A 135 6.91 3.56 2.38
N ILE A 136 7.03 4.38 3.42
CA ILE A 136 8.25 5.15 3.70
C ILE A 136 9.42 4.21 4.00
N LEU A 137 9.24 3.24 4.90
CA LEU A 137 10.30 2.29 5.27
C LEU A 137 10.76 1.43 4.08
N ILE A 138 9.82 0.90 3.28
CA ILE A 138 10.13 0.12 2.07
C ILE A 138 10.92 0.98 1.08
N ALA A 139 10.48 2.22 0.85
CA ALA A 139 11.14 3.16 -0.05
C ALA A 139 12.58 3.47 0.39
N ARG A 140 12.78 3.77 1.69
CA ARG A 140 14.11 4.02 2.27
C ARG A 140 15.05 2.81 2.14
N LEU A 141 14.53 1.61 2.38
CA LEU A 141 15.31 0.38 2.24
C LEU A 141 15.61 0.07 0.76
N ALA A 142 14.67 0.36 -0.14
CA ALA A 142 14.89 0.21 -1.58
C ALA A 142 15.97 1.16 -2.11
N GLU A 143 16.03 2.42 -1.63
CA GLU A 143 17.11 3.37 -1.93
C GLU A 143 18.49 2.86 -1.48
N ARG A 144 18.54 2.05 -0.43
CA ARG A 144 19.76 1.39 0.08
C ARG A 144 20.07 0.05 -0.62
N GLY A 145 19.28 -0.34 -1.63
CA GLY A 145 19.42 -1.62 -2.34
C GLY A 145 18.92 -2.84 -1.54
N GLN A 146 18.26 -2.64 -0.40
CA GLN A 146 17.81 -3.69 0.52
C GLN A 146 16.30 -3.67 0.78
N PRO A 147 15.44 -3.72 -0.25
CA PRO A 147 14.00 -3.67 -0.05
C PRO A 147 13.50 -4.85 0.78
N ARG A 148 12.66 -4.56 1.78
CA ARG A 148 11.98 -5.53 2.65
C ARG A 148 10.49 -5.22 2.69
N PHE A 149 9.65 -6.26 2.77
CA PHE A 149 8.20 -6.09 2.70
C PHE A 149 7.47 -6.72 3.89
N ALA A 150 8.06 -7.71 4.56
CA ALA A 150 7.48 -8.31 5.76
C ALA A 150 7.41 -7.28 6.90
N PRO A 151 6.24 -7.11 7.57
CA PRO A 151 6.13 -6.15 8.67
C PRO A 151 7.13 -6.41 9.82
N THR A 152 7.48 -7.65 10.07
CA THR A 152 8.47 -8.05 11.09
C THR A 152 9.88 -7.62 10.70
N GLU A 153 10.27 -7.77 9.44
CA GLU A 153 11.57 -7.33 8.93
C GLU A 153 11.68 -5.80 8.91
N LEU A 154 10.58 -5.11 8.55
CA LEU A 154 10.52 -3.66 8.60
C LEU A 154 10.67 -3.16 10.05
N ALA A 155 9.95 -3.77 11.00
CA ALA A 155 10.02 -3.40 12.41
C ALA A 155 11.43 -3.61 13.01
N ALA A 156 12.16 -4.63 12.57
CA ALA A 156 13.51 -4.93 13.07
C ALA A 156 14.56 -3.86 12.70
N VAL A 157 14.30 -3.03 11.71
CA VAL A 157 15.23 -1.99 11.21
C VAL A 157 14.66 -0.58 11.29
N ALA A 158 13.41 -0.45 11.74
CA ALA A 158 12.70 0.82 11.84
C ALA A 158 13.07 1.57 13.14
N PRO A 159 12.87 2.90 13.20
CA PRO A 159 12.80 3.62 14.46
C PRO A 159 11.74 3.03 15.40
N GLU A 160 11.92 3.21 16.71
CA GLU A 160 11.03 2.63 17.74
C GLU A 160 9.55 3.00 17.50
N SER A 161 9.28 4.28 17.17
CA SER A 161 7.94 4.78 16.84
C SER A 161 7.26 3.98 15.73
N ALA A 162 8.00 3.67 14.67
CA ALA A 162 7.49 2.89 13.53
C ALA A 162 7.39 1.39 13.85
N ALA A 163 8.35 0.83 14.59
CA ALA A 163 8.33 -0.58 15.00
C ALA A 163 7.08 -0.90 15.84
N GLU A 164 6.74 -0.05 16.80
CA GLU A 164 5.54 -0.19 17.63
C GLU A 164 4.25 -0.05 16.80
N LEU A 165 4.20 0.89 15.85
CA LEU A 165 3.06 1.03 14.93
C LEU A 165 2.87 -0.24 14.08
N LEU A 166 3.96 -0.84 13.59
CA LEU A 166 3.91 -2.10 12.83
C LEU A 166 3.46 -3.28 13.69
N ALA A 167 3.81 -3.32 14.98
CA ALA A 167 3.31 -4.31 15.93
C ALA A 167 1.80 -4.16 16.13
N ASP A 168 1.31 -2.93 16.23
CA ASP A 168 -0.09 -2.57 16.43
C ASP A 168 -0.96 -2.61 15.15
N ARG A 169 -0.43 -3.01 13.99
CA ARG A 169 -1.08 -2.98 12.67
C ARG A 169 -2.45 -3.67 12.57
N HIS A 170 -2.77 -4.56 13.50
CA HIS A 170 -4.05 -5.29 13.55
C HIS A 170 -5.08 -4.62 14.45
N ARG A 171 -4.75 -3.54 15.14
CA ARG A 171 -5.71 -2.79 15.93
C ARG A 171 -6.80 -2.20 15.03
N ARG A 172 -8.03 -2.24 15.51
CA ARG A 172 -9.19 -1.70 14.78
C ARG A 172 -9.56 -0.29 15.23
N ARG A 173 -8.98 0.19 16.33
CA ARG A 173 -9.26 1.50 16.91
C ARG A 173 -7.98 2.31 16.99
N LEU A 174 -8.11 3.58 16.69
CA LEU A 174 -7.07 4.57 16.92
C LEU A 174 -7.13 5.00 18.39
N ASP A 175 -6.01 4.93 19.10
CA ASP A 175 -5.83 5.54 20.42
C ASP A 175 -4.84 6.71 20.36
N GLY A 176 -4.81 7.49 21.45
CA GLY A 176 -3.95 8.69 21.53
C GLY A 176 -2.46 8.35 21.41
N SER A 177 -2.02 7.20 21.95
CA SER A 177 -0.62 6.78 21.91
C SER A 177 -0.19 6.39 20.50
N MET A 178 -1.02 5.67 19.77
CA MET A 178 -0.78 5.33 18.37
C MET A 178 -0.67 6.58 17.49
N ARG A 179 -1.55 7.57 17.71
CA ARG A 179 -1.50 8.85 16.97
C ARG A 179 -0.24 9.64 17.30
N GLN A 180 0.17 9.68 18.56
CA GLN A 180 1.39 10.37 18.98
C GLN A 180 2.65 9.73 18.35
N ARG A 181 2.77 8.39 18.39
CA ARG A 181 3.85 7.66 17.75
C ARG A 181 3.89 7.91 16.23
N PHE A 182 2.73 7.93 15.60
CA PHE A 182 2.65 8.21 14.16
C PHE A 182 3.12 9.63 13.82
N ARG A 183 2.68 10.64 14.56
CA ARG A 183 3.16 12.02 14.40
C ARG A 183 4.67 12.11 14.59
N HIS A 184 5.20 11.42 15.62
CA HIS A 184 6.64 11.39 15.88
C HIS A 184 7.40 10.80 14.68
N PHE A 185 6.96 9.65 14.17
CA PHE A 185 7.53 9.04 12.98
C PHE A 185 7.51 9.98 11.76
N LEU A 186 6.41 10.69 11.51
CA LEU A 186 6.35 11.65 10.40
C LEU A 186 7.38 12.78 10.53
N ILE A 187 7.64 13.24 11.75
CA ILE A 187 8.65 14.27 12.05
C ILE A 187 10.06 13.69 11.84
N GLU A 188 10.35 12.50 12.37
CA GLU A 188 11.63 11.82 12.21
C GLU A 188 12.00 11.61 10.73
N GLU A 189 11.01 11.33 9.88
CA GLU A 189 11.20 11.20 8.43
C GLU A 189 11.34 12.55 7.69
N GLY A 190 11.45 13.65 8.43
CA GLY A 190 11.61 15.00 7.88
C GLY A 190 10.32 15.57 7.30
N GLY A 191 9.17 14.97 7.60
CA GLY A 191 7.88 15.43 7.13
C GLY A 191 7.42 16.70 7.82
N MET A 192 6.87 17.64 7.04
CA MET A 192 6.13 18.80 7.53
C MET A 192 4.71 18.76 6.99
N PRO A 193 3.71 19.32 7.73
CA PRO A 193 2.37 19.49 7.22
C PRO A 193 2.39 20.22 5.87
N PRO A 194 1.78 19.66 4.81
CA PRO A 194 1.84 20.27 3.48
C PRO A 194 0.94 21.49 3.33
N LEU A 195 0.01 21.69 4.26
CA LEU A 195 -0.93 22.80 4.29
C LEU A 195 -1.00 23.47 5.67
N PRO A 196 -1.43 24.74 5.76
CA PRO A 196 -1.59 25.48 7.02
C PRO A 196 -2.48 24.77 8.04
N GLY A 197 -2.40 25.19 9.31
CA GLY A 197 -3.11 24.58 10.44
C GLY A 197 -4.63 24.62 10.36
N ASP A 198 -5.21 25.52 9.63
CA ASP A 198 -6.64 25.75 9.40
C ASP A 198 -7.17 25.12 8.11
N ALA A 199 -6.31 24.47 7.32
CA ALA A 199 -6.72 23.84 6.06
C ALA A 199 -7.83 22.79 6.24
N THR A 200 -8.86 22.91 5.42
CA THR A 200 -10.05 22.07 5.40
C THR A 200 -9.84 20.75 4.66
N LEU A 201 -10.82 19.85 4.74
CA LEU A 201 -10.85 18.62 3.92
C LEU A 201 -10.84 18.92 2.41
N GLU A 202 -11.51 20.00 1.99
CA GLU A 202 -11.57 20.37 0.58
C GLU A 202 -10.23 20.92 0.08
N ASP A 203 -9.53 21.69 0.91
CA ASP A 203 -8.17 22.17 0.60
C ASP A 203 -7.22 20.98 0.41
N TYR A 204 -7.30 19.96 1.27
CA TYR A 204 -6.53 18.72 1.11
C TYR A 204 -6.93 17.94 -0.13
N ARG A 205 -8.22 17.90 -0.51
CA ARG A 205 -8.67 17.24 -1.73
C ARG A 205 -8.07 17.92 -2.96
N ALA A 206 -8.14 19.26 -3.03
CA ALA A 206 -7.54 20.04 -4.11
C ALA A 206 -6.02 19.83 -4.20
N PHE A 207 -5.33 19.90 -3.05
CA PHE A 207 -3.89 19.64 -2.96
C PHE A 207 -3.52 18.23 -3.46
N PHE A 208 -4.23 17.19 -3.05
CA PHE A 208 -3.95 15.83 -3.49
C PHE A 208 -4.26 15.59 -4.97
N ALA A 209 -5.26 16.27 -5.53
CA ALA A 209 -5.52 16.26 -6.96
C ALA A 209 -4.35 16.91 -7.73
N GLN A 210 -3.89 18.06 -7.29
CA GLN A 210 -2.78 18.79 -7.88
C GLN A 210 -1.45 18.03 -7.82
N THR A 211 -1.18 17.35 -6.68
CA THR A 211 0.03 16.53 -6.47
C THR A 211 -0.09 15.09 -7.00
N ASN A 212 -1.21 14.75 -7.64
CA ASN A 212 -1.52 13.39 -8.12
C ASN A 212 -1.33 12.31 -7.03
N ASN A 213 -1.76 12.62 -5.78
CA ASN A 213 -1.72 11.69 -4.67
C ASN A 213 -3.01 10.85 -4.63
N ARG A 214 -3.08 9.84 -5.51
CA ARG A 214 -4.28 9.01 -5.71
C ARG A 214 -4.70 8.26 -4.45
N VAL A 215 -3.74 7.77 -3.66
CA VAL A 215 -4.04 7.03 -2.42
C VAL A 215 -4.71 7.94 -1.39
N ALA A 216 -4.25 9.19 -1.29
CA ALA A 216 -4.87 10.18 -0.41
C ALA A 216 -6.30 10.54 -0.87
N LEU A 217 -6.53 10.75 -2.17
CA LEU A 217 -7.86 10.99 -2.72
C LEU A 217 -8.83 9.83 -2.44
N GLN A 218 -8.38 8.58 -2.65
CA GLN A 218 -9.16 7.39 -2.31
C GLN A 218 -9.44 7.28 -0.80
N THR A 219 -8.52 7.74 0.03
CA THR A 219 -8.69 7.73 1.48
C THR A 219 -9.77 8.70 1.92
N ILE A 220 -9.81 9.91 1.38
CA ILE A 220 -10.88 10.89 1.63
C ILE A 220 -12.22 10.27 1.19
N GLN A 221 -12.30 9.78 -0.04
CA GLN A 221 -13.54 9.21 -0.59
C GLN A 221 -14.05 8.03 0.24
N SER A 222 -13.19 7.08 0.61
CA SER A 222 -13.60 5.88 1.40
C SER A 222 -13.92 6.21 2.85
N GLY A 223 -13.33 7.24 3.43
CA GLY A 223 -13.62 7.71 4.79
C GLY A 223 -14.98 8.39 4.88
N LEU A 224 -15.33 9.23 3.94
CA LEU A 224 -16.60 9.99 3.91
C LEU A 224 -17.81 9.14 3.57
N LEU A 225 -17.70 8.14 2.69
CA LEU A 225 -18.80 7.24 2.32
C LEU A 225 -19.38 6.46 3.50
N LYS A 226 -18.63 6.25 4.58
CA LYS A 226 -19.12 5.57 5.78
C LYS A 226 -19.84 6.49 6.76
N LEU A 227 -19.61 7.78 6.74
CA LEU A 227 -20.35 8.75 7.55
C LEU A 227 -21.79 8.93 7.03
N VAL A 228 -22.00 8.86 5.71
CA VAL A 228 -23.33 9.00 5.10
C VAL A 228 -24.23 7.77 5.33
N ASN A 229 -23.65 6.57 5.50
CA ASN A 229 -24.43 5.34 5.71
C ASN A 229 -24.83 5.12 7.18
N GLU A 230 -24.18 5.78 8.16
CA GLU A 230 -24.58 5.69 9.56
C GLU A 230 -25.79 6.60 9.89
N ASP A 231 -25.97 7.70 9.12
CA ASP A 231 -27.09 8.64 9.31
C ASP A 231 -28.41 8.21 8.63
N VAL A 232 -28.40 7.15 7.80
CA VAL A 232 -29.60 6.66 7.09
C VAL A 232 -30.35 5.56 7.87
N TYR A 233 -29.80 5.07 8.99
CA TYR A 233 -30.38 4.00 9.82
C TYR A 233 -30.55 4.40 11.29
N SER A 234 -30.68 5.69 11.61
CA SER A 234 -31.08 6.17 12.95
C SER A 234 -32.54 6.63 12.96
#